data_ca51c0718fe8ea74743966cd85b01f8b
#
_entry.id   ca51c0718fe8ea74743966cd85b01f8b
#
_cell.length_a   1.000
_cell.length_b   1.000
_cell.length_c   1.000
_cell.angle_alpha   90.00
_cell.angle_beta   90.00
_cell.angle_gamma   90.00
#
_symmetry.space_group_name_H-M   'P 1'
#
loop_
_entity.id
_entity.type
_entity.pdbx_description
1 polymer ?
#
loop_
_entity_poly.entity_id
_entity_poly.type
_entity_poly.pdbx_seq_one_letter_code
_entity_poly.pdbx_strand_id
1 'polypeptide(L)'
;FPAPLDIIKSENSNTISNLVSQNFPWGLEISKTLPTDGINNLYSPIPLWTNDSGDLPENKFVKTIGLLNYLQGATNSETTDAEDLWGNERQVGIEKSLQGTAEKSKIYSVEFTRLKENEKDTWKLLNTGLLVYFKDVPEQYFKSDGFLALGGESRAAKYQIVDETQIDKFKMLIEGDFLNDSTRGIKGKKQFKLYLSTPAIFNNGWYPDFLELENTELISKKDGLEFKLVSASIAKSKIISGWNVAERKPRAAVKSVPAGSVYYFELTNGEVFDEEKINILRKNFHFKNLNEKDYKSGCLTKKELTRYGKAGFGLALIGKVKEA
;
A
#
# COMPACT_ATOMS: atom_id res chain seq x y z
N PHE A 1 -2.83 8.60 -1.26
CA PHE A 1 -2.63 7.18 -0.94
C PHE A 1 -3.67 6.33 -1.66
N PRO A 2 -3.35 5.09 -2.09
CA PRO A 2 -4.34 4.15 -2.62
C PRO A 2 -5.51 3.97 -1.65
N ALA A 3 -6.74 3.84 -2.15
CA ALA A 3 -7.87 3.62 -1.27
C ALA A 3 -7.79 2.22 -0.62
N PRO A 4 -8.11 2.09 0.69
CA PRO A 4 -8.16 0.79 1.33
C PRO A 4 -9.21 -0.13 0.69
N LEU A 5 -8.84 -1.37 0.41
CA LEU A 5 -9.69 -2.33 -0.31
C LEU A 5 -10.80 -2.97 0.56
N ASP A 6 -10.83 -2.65 1.85
CA ASP A 6 -11.91 -3.03 2.77
C ASP A 6 -13.01 -1.95 2.89
N ILE A 7 -12.92 -0.89 2.07
CA ILE A 7 -13.95 0.15 1.96
C ILE A 7 -14.81 -0.16 0.74
N ILE A 8 -16.13 -0.15 0.92
CA ILE A 8 -17.09 -0.32 -0.18
C ILE A 8 -17.92 0.96 -0.30
N LYS A 9 -18.08 1.45 -1.52
CA LYS A 9 -19.03 2.51 -1.83
C LYS A 9 -20.38 1.86 -2.13
N SER A 10 -21.39 2.14 -1.30
CA SER A 10 -22.74 1.64 -1.51
C SER A 10 -23.34 2.21 -2.80
N GLU A 11 -23.99 1.37 -3.59
CA GLU A 11 -24.70 1.78 -4.83
C GLU A 11 -25.91 2.68 -4.52
N ASN A 12 -26.52 2.51 -3.35
CA ASN A 12 -27.77 3.17 -2.97
C ASN A 12 -27.60 4.43 -2.10
N SER A 13 -26.39 4.70 -1.67
CA SER A 13 -26.08 5.89 -0.86
C SER A 13 -24.65 6.35 -1.14
N ASN A 14 -24.41 7.65 -0.96
CA ASN A 14 -23.05 8.19 -0.99
C ASN A 14 -22.24 7.78 0.27
N THR A 15 -22.73 6.82 1.03
CA THR A 15 -22.09 6.30 2.25
C THR A 15 -21.05 5.27 1.88
N ILE A 16 -19.88 5.39 2.49
CA ILE A 16 -18.81 4.40 2.38
C ILE A 16 -18.88 3.52 3.62
N SER A 17 -19.05 2.21 3.42
CA SER A 17 -19.02 1.22 4.52
C SER A 17 -17.73 0.42 4.48
N ASN A 18 -17.25 0.02 5.67
CA ASN A 18 -16.11 -0.87 5.78
C ASN A 18 -16.60 -2.32 5.82
N LEU A 19 -15.79 -3.22 5.23
CA LEU A 19 -15.94 -4.64 5.45
C LEU A 19 -15.63 -4.96 6.93
N VAL A 20 -16.46 -5.77 7.55
CA VAL A 20 -16.30 -6.19 8.94
C VAL A 20 -16.17 -7.71 8.99
N SER A 21 -15.25 -8.21 9.80
CA SER A 21 -15.21 -9.64 10.05
C SER A 21 -16.41 -10.02 10.94
N GLN A 22 -17.30 -10.85 10.42
CA GLN A 22 -18.40 -11.42 11.21
C GLN A 22 -18.23 -12.94 11.30
N ASN A 23 -18.44 -13.48 12.49
CA ASN A 23 -18.73 -14.89 12.63
C ASN A 23 -20.07 -15.14 11.95
N PHE A 24 -20.11 -15.97 10.92
CA PHE A 24 -21.35 -16.33 10.24
C PHE A 24 -22.35 -16.91 11.25
N PRO A 25 -23.55 -16.31 11.42
CA PRO A 25 -24.54 -16.80 12.39
C PRO A 25 -25.15 -18.14 11.99
N TRP A 26 -24.82 -18.68 10.83
CA TRP A 26 -25.45 -19.86 10.24
C TRP A 26 -24.66 -21.17 10.41
N GLY A 27 -23.62 -21.21 11.22
CA GLY A 27 -22.88 -22.45 11.47
C GLY A 27 -22.34 -23.15 10.21
N LEU A 28 -22.24 -22.43 9.09
CA LEU A 28 -21.53 -22.94 7.92
C LEU A 28 -20.06 -23.06 8.28
N GLU A 29 -19.66 -24.28 8.64
CA GLU A 29 -18.24 -24.64 8.55
C GLU A 29 -17.84 -24.34 7.11
N ILE A 30 -17.03 -23.28 6.94
CA ILE A 30 -16.43 -22.98 5.65
C ILE A 30 -15.70 -24.24 5.25
N SER A 31 -16.23 -24.88 4.20
CA SER A 31 -15.68 -26.11 3.66
C SER A 31 -14.16 -25.95 3.53
N LYS A 32 -13.40 -26.78 4.25
CA LYS A 32 -11.94 -26.84 4.21
C LYS A 32 -11.38 -27.23 2.84
N THR A 33 -12.20 -27.25 1.82
CA THR A 33 -11.89 -27.70 0.46
C THR A 33 -11.94 -26.57 -0.53
N LEU A 34 -10.95 -25.71 -0.52
CA LEU A 34 -10.49 -25.09 -1.76
C LEU A 34 -9.51 -26.08 -2.42
N PRO A 35 -9.68 -26.42 -3.71
CA PRO A 35 -8.75 -27.29 -4.40
C PRO A 35 -7.40 -26.58 -4.48
N THR A 36 -6.44 -27.08 -3.75
CA THR A 36 -5.05 -26.69 -3.88
C THR A 36 -4.24 -27.92 -4.18
N ASP A 37 -3.40 -27.79 -5.17
CA ASP A 37 -2.48 -28.81 -5.65
C ASP A 37 -1.62 -29.38 -4.51
N GLY A 38 -2.15 -30.37 -3.82
CA GLY A 38 -1.37 -31.25 -2.96
C GLY A 38 -0.92 -30.73 -1.59
N ILE A 39 -1.35 -29.55 -1.12
CA ILE A 39 -1.02 -29.03 0.20
C ILE A 39 -2.17 -29.29 1.18
N ASN A 40 -2.00 -30.24 2.09
CA ASN A 40 -3.02 -30.75 2.98
C ASN A 40 -3.42 -29.86 4.17
N ASN A 41 -2.91 -28.64 4.30
CA ASN A 41 -3.23 -27.71 5.38
C ASN A 41 -3.51 -26.33 4.85
N LEU A 42 -4.79 -26.04 4.58
CA LEU A 42 -5.23 -24.74 4.09
C LEU A 42 -5.67 -23.85 5.24
N TYR A 43 -5.00 -22.71 5.36
CA TYR A 43 -5.49 -21.61 6.15
C TYR A 43 -6.69 -20.98 5.42
N SER A 44 -7.85 -20.96 6.08
CA SER A 44 -9.04 -20.28 5.57
C SER A 44 -9.28 -19.03 6.43
N PRO A 45 -8.96 -17.83 5.95
CA PRO A 45 -9.24 -16.59 6.66
C PRO A 45 -10.75 -16.39 6.80
N ILE A 46 -11.17 -15.75 7.90
CA ILE A 46 -12.56 -15.37 8.08
C ILE A 46 -12.94 -14.36 6.98
N PRO A 47 -14.01 -14.60 6.22
CA PRO A 47 -14.42 -13.67 5.18
C PRO A 47 -14.86 -12.34 5.77
N LEU A 48 -14.56 -11.25 5.08
CA LEU A 48 -15.09 -9.93 5.39
C LEU A 48 -16.49 -9.79 4.78
N TRP A 49 -17.37 -9.16 5.52
CA TRP A 49 -18.77 -9.00 5.14
C TRP A 49 -19.23 -7.55 5.24
N THR A 50 -20.20 -7.18 4.41
CA THR A 50 -20.96 -5.93 4.51
C THR A 50 -22.42 -6.18 4.19
N ASN A 51 -23.33 -5.39 4.77
CA ASN A 51 -24.75 -5.39 4.43
C ASN A 51 -25.05 -4.58 3.16
N ASP A 52 -24.07 -3.80 2.68
CA ASP A 52 -24.22 -2.96 1.50
C ASP A 52 -23.65 -3.67 0.27
N SER A 53 -24.30 -3.54 -0.87
CA SER A 53 -23.72 -3.89 -2.17
C SER A 53 -22.85 -2.75 -2.68
N GLY A 54 -21.73 -3.08 -3.31
CA GLY A 54 -20.85 -2.08 -3.89
C GLY A 54 -19.54 -2.68 -4.38
N ASP A 55 -18.80 -1.91 -5.15
CA ASP A 55 -17.53 -2.30 -5.71
C ASP A 55 -16.35 -1.95 -4.81
N LEU A 56 -15.29 -2.75 -4.89
CA LEU A 56 -14.00 -2.44 -4.28
C LEU A 56 -13.41 -1.19 -4.96
N PRO A 57 -12.75 -0.29 -4.19
CA PRO A 57 -12.23 0.97 -4.71
C PRO A 57 -10.91 0.77 -5.47
N GLU A 58 -10.90 -0.12 -6.45
CA GLU A 58 -9.73 -0.31 -7.30
C GLU A 58 -9.40 0.96 -8.10
N ASN A 59 -8.11 1.31 -8.16
CA ASN A 59 -7.60 2.53 -8.81
C ASN A 59 -8.13 3.86 -8.25
N LYS A 60 -8.65 3.85 -7.02
CA LYS A 60 -9.04 5.07 -6.29
C LYS A 60 -7.99 5.45 -5.26
N PHE A 61 -7.98 6.73 -4.91
CA PHE A 61 -7.06 7.33 -3.94
C PHE A 61 -7.80 8.09 -2.86
N VAL A 62 -7.23 8.12 -1.67
CA VAL A 62 -7.70 8.92 -0.54
C VAL A 62 -6.67 10.00 -0.18
N LYS A 63 -7.15 11.14 0.30
CA LYS A 63 -6.30 12.21 0.84
C LYS A 63 -5.62 11.75 2.13
N THR A 64 -4.53 12.40 2.53
CA THR A 64 -3.81 12.10 3.78
C THR A 64 -4.73 12.07 5.00
N ILE A 65 -5.60 13.08 5.13
CA ILE A 65 -6.57 13.14 6.25
C ILE A 65 -7.58 11.99 6.19
N GLY A 66 -8.02 11.60 5.00
CA GLY A 66 -8.93 10.46 4.82
C GLY A 66 -8.28 9.15 5.25
N LEU A 67 -7.02 8.92 4.87
CA LEU A 67 -6.28 7.75 5.31
C LEU A 67 -6.03 7.75 6.82
N LEU A 68 -5.65 8.90 7.40
CA LEU A 68 -5.47 9.03 8.85
C LEU A 68 -6.76 8.70 9.60
N ASN A 69 -7.89 9.26 9.18
CA ASN A 69 -9.19 8.97 9.77
C ASN A 69 -9.55 7.48 9.65
N TYR A 70 -9.31 6.89 8.48
CA TYR A 70 -9.51 5.46 8.27
C TYR A 70 -8.64 4.59 9.20
N LEU A 71 -7.36 4.94 9.39
CA LEU A 71 -6.49 4.20 10.32
C LEU A 71 -6.89 4.39 11.78
N GLN A 72 -7.61 5.46 12.09
CA GLN A 72 -8.22 5.72 13.41
C GLN A 72 -9.60 5.07 13.58
N GLY A 73 -10.06 4.28 12.61
CA GLY A 73 -11.31 3.52 12.66
C GLY A 73 -12.54 4.25 12.11
N ALA A 74 -12.38 5.42 11.50
CA ALA A 74 -13.49 6.10 10.81
C ALA A 74 -13.82 5.42 9.47
N THR A 75 -15.09 5.56 9.05
CA THR A 75 -15.59 4.95 7.80
C THR A 75 -15.65 5.90 6.62
N ASN A 76 -15.67 7.20 6.87
CA ASN A 76 -15.88 8.20 5.82
C ASN A 76 -14.54 8.69 5.26
N SER A 77 -14.21 8.23 4.07
CA SER A 77 -13.07 8.75 3.30
C SER A 77 -13.53 9.04 1.88
N GLU A 78 -13.48 10.31 1.49
CA GLU A 78 -13.67 10.69 0.10
C GLU A 78 -12.58 10.04 -0.75
N THR A 79 -12.99 9.42 -1.86
CA THR A 79 -12.08 8.84 -2.83
C THR A 79 -11.99 9.71 -4.08
N THR A 80 -10.82 9.72 -4.69
CA THR A 80 -10.53 10.40 -5.96
C THR A 80 -10.07 9.34 -6.96
N ASP A 81 -10.55 9.40 -8.17
CA ASP A 81 -10.14 8.46 -9.21
C ASP A 81 -8.70 8.76 -9.66
N ALA A 82 -7.96 7.72 -10.06
CA ALA A 82 -6.60 7.87 -10.57
C ALA A 82 -6.54 8.81 -11.77
N GLU A 83 -7.57 8.75 -12.60
CA GLU A 83 -7.70 9.57 -13.80
C GLU A 83 -7.83 11.08 -13.49
N ASP A 84 -8.27 11.46 -12.29
CA ASP A 84 -8.30 12.86 -11.86
C ASP A 84 -6.92 13.36 -11.41
N LEU A 85 -6.01 12.48 -11.06
CA LEU A 85 -4.67 12.80 -10.56
C LEU A 85 -3.61 12.81 -11.66
N TRP A 86 -3.68 11.86 -12.58
CA TRP A 86 -2.75 11.77 -13.71
C TRP A 86 -3.40 11.18 -14.96
N GLY A 87 -2.75 11.37 -16.08
CA GLY A 87 -3.10 10.75 -17.35
C GLY A 87 -1.85 10.26 -18.07
N ASN A 88 -2.04 9.53 -19.14
CA ASN A 88 -0.96 9.08 -20.00
C ASN A 88 -0.80 10.02 -21.19
N GLU A 89 0.42 10.49 -21.41
CA GLU A 89 0.82 11.26 -22.58
C GLU A 89 1.66 10.38 -23.49
N ARG A 90 1.13 10.08 -24.66
CA ARG A 90 1.86 9.30 -25.67
C ARG A 90 2.77 10.19 -26.49
N GLN A 91 4.04 9.83 -26.55
CA GLN A 91 5.00 10.46 -27.45
C GLN A 91 5.53 9.44 -28.45
N VAL A 92 5.69 9.90 -29.69
CA VAL A 92 6.27 9.12 -30.77
C VAL A 92 7.66 9.67 -31.07
N GLY A 93 8.66 8.82 -31.00
CA GLY A 93 10.03 9.11 -31.36
C GLY A 93 10.44 8.38 -32.63
N ILE A 94 11.41 8.95 -33.31
CA ILE A 94 12.05 8.34 -34.49
C ILE A 94 13.56 8.32 -34.28
N GLU A 95 14.21 7.24 -34.67
CA GLU A 95 15.66 7.21 -34.72
C GLU A 95 16.12 7.92 -36.00
N LYS A 96 17.05 8.85 -35.85
CA LYS A 96 17.66 9.57 -36.99
C LYS A 96 19.04 9.02 -37.24
N SER A 97 19.38 8.89 -38.53
CA SER A 97 20.75 8.66 -38.99
C SER A 97 21.68 9.82 -38.66
N LEU A 98 22.97 9.64 -38.77
CA LEU A 98 23.95 10.72 -38.62
C LEU A 98 23.70 11.90 -39.61
N GLN A 99 23.05 11.63 -40.74
CA GLN A 99 22.67 12.65 -41.73
C GLN A 99 21.32 13.34 -41.39
N GLY A 100 20.69 12.99 -40.25
CA GLY A 100 19.45 13.61 -39.81
C GLY A 100 18.18 13.04 -40.46
N THR A 101 18.27 12.02 -41.31
CA THR A 101 17.12 11.34 -41.93
C THR A 101 16.57 10.26 -41.00
N ALA A 102 15.24 10.07 -41.05
CA ALA A 102 14.61 8.98 -40.30
C ALA A 102 15.09 7.62 -40.81
N GLU A 103 15.52 6.74 -39.89
CA GLU A 103 15.84 5.38 -40.24
C GLU A 103 14.58 4.55 -40.45
N LYS A 104 14.61 3.69 -41.48
CA LYS A 104 13.47 2.86 -41.85
C LYS A 104 13.09 1.90 -40.72
N SER A 105 11.79 1.84 -40.39
CA SER A 105 11.20 0.96 -39.36
C SER A 105 11.68 1.24 -37.92
N LYS A 106 12.25 2.40 -37.63
CA LYS A 106 12.68 2.79 -36.28
C LYS A 106 11.81 3.90 -35.68
N ILE A 107 10.49 3.68 -35.73
CA ILE A 107 9.51 4.49 -34.99
C ILE A 107 9.20 3.77 -33.68
N TYR A 108 9.28 4.48 -32.58
CA TYR A 108 8.89 3.96 -31.28
C TYR A 108 7.86 4.87 -30.61
N SER A 109 7.08 4.30 -29.73
CA SER A 109 6.08 5.02 -28.94
C SER A 109 6.34 4.78 -27.46
N VAL A 110 6.36 5.86 -26.69
CA VAL A 110 6.52 5.83 -25.24
C VAL A 110 5.33 6.52 -24.59
N GLU A 111 4.77 5.93 -23.54
CA GLU A 111 3.75 6.55 -22.72
C GLU A 111 4.40 7.11 -21.45
N PHE A 112 4.13 8.39 -21.19
CA PHE A 112 4.58 9.08 -19.99
C PHE A 112 3.39 9.38 -19.09
N THR A 113 3.57 9.22 -17.80
CA THR A 113 2.61 9.68 -16.81
C THR A 113 2.71 11.20 -16.68
N ARG A 114 1.61 11.90 -16.91
CA ARG A 114 1.48 13.35 -16.73
C ARG A 114 0.55 13.62 -15.57
N LEU A 115 1.02 14.36 -14.57
CA LEU A 115 0.18 14.85 -13.48
C LEU A 115 -0.82 15.86 -14.03
N LYS A 116 -2.09 15.74 -13.63
CA LYS A 116 -3.15 16.66 -14.09
C LYS A 116 -3.14 17.95 -13.29
N GLU A 117 -3.35 19.04 -13.97
CA GLU A 117 -3.64 20.35 -13.38
C GLU A 117 -5.17 20.47 -13.25
N ASN A 118 -5.66 20.94 -12.11
CA ASN A 118 -7.08 21.19 -11.94
C ASN A 118 -7.47 22.50 -12.64
N GLU A 119 -8.10 22.39 -13.78
CA GLU A 119 -8.54 23.54 -14.60
C GLU A 119 -9.72 24.31 -13.97
N LYS A 120 -10.35 23.77 -12.89
CA LYS A 120 -11.62 24.31 -12.36
C LYS A 120 -11.48 25.53 -11.46
N ASP A 121 -10.29 25.83 -10.96
CA ASP A 121 -10.09 27.00 -10.08
C ASP A 121 -9.00 27.92 -10.64
N THR A 122 -9.41 28.94 -11.37
CA THR A 122 -8.53 29.98 -11.96
C THR A 122 -7.68 30.75 -10.93
N TRP A 123 -7.90 30.57 -9.64
CA TRP A 123 -7.21 31.29 -8.54
C TRP A 123 -6.40 30.39 -7.60
N LYS A 124 -6.59 29.06 -7.64
CA LYS A 124 -5.77 28.11 -6.90
C LYS A 124 -5.26 27.07 -7.87
N LEU A 125 -4.03 27.24 -8.30
CA LEU A 125 -3.22 26.18 -8.94
C LEU A 125 -3.04 25.04 -7.92
N LEU A 126 -4.06 24.20 -7.75
CA LEU A 126 -3.91 22.92 -7.06
C LEU A 126 -3.27 21.97 -8.05
N ASN A 127 -1.99 22.14 -8.25
CA ASN A 127 -1.19 21.22 -9.07
C ASN A 127 -1.10 19.90 -8.34
N THR A 128 -1.45 18.82 -9.01
CA THR A 128 -1.15 17.47 -8.53
C THR A 128 0.36 17.29 -8.50
N GLY A 129 0.89 16.78 -7.40
CA GLY A 129 2.32 16.61 -7.21
C GLY A 129 2.68 15.30 -6.51
N LEU A 130 3.96 15.04 -6.42
CA LEU A 130 4.52 13.96 -5.61
C LEU A 130 5.11 14.58 -4.34
N LEU A 131 4.62 14.12 -3.18
CA LEU A 131 5.22 14.48 -1.90
C LEU A 131 6.36 13.51 -1.60
N VAL A 132 7.55 14.05 -1.34
CA VAL A 132 8.73 13.26 -0.96
C VAL A 132 9.18 13.72 0.41
N TYR A 133 9.31 12.78 1.32
CA TYR A 133 9.80 13.02 2.67
C TYR A 133 11.23 12.49 2.81
N PHE A 134 12.13 13.36 3.25
CA PHE A 134 13.51 13.01 3.55
C PHE A 134 13.72 13.05 5.07
N LYS A 135 14.26 11.98 5.62
CA LYS A 135 14.63 11.91 7.03
C LYS A 135 16.13 12.07 7.19
N ASP A 136 16.54 12.81 8.21
CA ASP A 136 17.95 12.99 8.61
C ASP A 136 18.84 13.59 7.49
N VAL A 137 18.25 14.41 6.61
CA VAL A 137 18.99 15.16 5.59
C VAL A 137 19.04 16.63 6.00
N PRO A 138 20.22 17.24 6.17
CA PRO A 138 20.35 18.65 6.54
C PRO A 138 19.67 19.56 5.49
N GLU A 139 18.89 20.53 5.97
CA GLU A 139 18.13 21.46 5.11
C GLU A 139 19.03 22.27 4.16
N GLN A 140 20.28 22.52 4.53
CA GLN A 140 21.24 23.26 3.72
C GLN A 140 21.50 22.65 2.33
N TYR A 141 21.16 21.38 2.12
CA TYR A 141 21.30 20.72 0.81
C TYR A 141 20.12 20.98 -0.11
N PHE A 142 19.06 21.61 0.37
CA PHE A 142 17.89 21.90 -0.43
C PHE A 142 17.71 23.40 -0.60
N LYS A 143 17.49 23.85 -1.82
CA LYS A 143 16.96 25.18 -2.10
C LYS A 143 15.45 25.16 -1.86
N SER A 144 14.87 26.32 -1.53
CA SER A 144 13.42 26.45 -1.28
C SER A 144 12.57 25.96 -2.45
N ASP A 145 13.06 26.12 -3.66
CA ASP A 145 12.43 25.66 -4.89
C ASP A 145 13.47 25.45 -5.99
N GLY A 146 13.07 24.81 -7.05
CA GLY A 146 13.96 24.56 -8.19
C GLY A 146 13.40 23.58 -9.19
N PHE A 147 14.28 23.11 -10.06
CA PHE A 147 13.99 22.09 -11.05
C PHE A 147 14.95 20.92 -10.90
N LEU A 148 14.43 19.73 -11.15
CA LEU A 148 15.22 18.49 -11.20
C LEU A 148 14.80 17.65 -12.39
N ALA A 149 15.67 16.74 -12.80
CA ALA A 149 15.31 15.72 -13.78
C ALA A 149 14.57 14.57 -13.07
N LEU A 150 13.37 14.24 -13.52
CA LEU A 150 12.53 13.19 -12.93
C LEU A 150 12.04 12.23 -14.02
N GLY A 151 12.24 10.94 -13.78
CA GLY A 151 11.78 9.88 -14.68
C GLY A 151 12.66 9.68 -15.91
N GLY A 152 12.11 9.02 -16.92
CA GLY A 152 12.80 8.75 -18.17
C GLY A 152 13.02 10.01 -19.01
N GLU A 153 14.07 9.98 -19.84
CA GLU A 153 14.44 11.06 -20.76
C GLU A 153 14.74 12.42 -20.10
N SER A 154 15.14 12.42 -18.82
CA SER A 154 15.56 13.61 -18.06
C SER A 154 14.54 14.75 -18.11
N ARG A 155 13.24 14.45 -18.05
CA ARG A 155 12.18 15.46 -18.02
C ARG A 155 12.31 16.35 -16.79
N ALA A 156 12.12 17.65 -16.98
CA ALA A 156 12.17 18.60 -15.89
C ALA A 156 10.91 18.52 -15.03
N ALA A 157 11.10 18.44 -13.73
CA ALA A 157 10.06 18.59 -12.73
C ALA A 157 10.38 19.76 -11.81
N LYS A 158 9.41 20.63 -11.56
CA LYS A 158 9.55 21.69 -10.57
C LYS A 158 9.34 21.10 -9.19
N TYR A 159 10.15 21.49 -8.21
CA TYR A 159 9.94 21.15 -6.81
C TYR A 159 9.90 22.41 -5.95
N GLN A 160 9.27 22.29 -4.80
CA GLN A 160 9.29 23.28 -3.73
C GLN A 160 9.31 22.57 -2.37
N ILE A 161 9.98 23.18 -1.38
CA ILE A 161 9.92 22.71 -0.01
C ILE A 161 8.55 23.10 0.55
N VAL A 162 7.89 22.14 1.18
CA VAL A 162 6.59 22.33 1.83
C VAL A 162 6.81 22.67 3.29
N ASP A 163 6.13 23.68 3.80
CA ASP A 163 6.18 24.08 5.20
C ASP A 163 5.69 22.95 6.13
N GLU A 164 6.31 22.80 7.30
CA GLU A 164 5.96 21.76 8.28
C GLU A 164 4.49 21.81 8.69
N THR A 165 3.90 22.99 8.80
CA THR A 165 2.48 23.17 9.17
C THR A 165 1.53 22.58 8.12
N GLN A 166 1.96 22.51 6.85
CA GLN A 166 1.18 21.92 5.78
C GLN A 166 1.23 20.40 5.78
N ILE A 167 2.20 19.80 6.48
CA ILE A 167 2.40 18.35 6.53
C ILE A 167 2.08 17.71 7.88
N ASP A 168 1.52 18.44 8.84
CA ASP A 168 1.20 17.92 10.19
C ASP A 168 0.43 16.60 10.14
N LYS A 169 -0.60 16.51 9.28
CA LYS A 169 -1.38 15.28 9.13
C LYS A 169 -0.55 14.14 8.54
N PHE A 170 0.40 14.47 7.68
CA PHE A 170 1.33 13.50 7.11
C PHE A 170 2.36 13.04 8.16
N LYS A 171 2.87 13.94 9.00
CA LYS A 171 3.71 13.58 10.14
C LYS A 171 2.98 12.64 11.10
N MET A 172 1.76 12.99 11.51
CA MET A 172 0.94 12.10 12.36
C MET A 172 0.75 10.71 11.76
N LEU A 173 0.58 10.65 10.44
CA LEU A 173 0.43 9.39 9.72
C LEU A 173 1.72 8.57 9.76
N ILE A 174 2.89 9.19 9.59
CA ILE A 174 4.20 8.51 9.58
C ILE A 174 4.61 8.07 10.99
N GLU A 175 4.46 8.95 11.97
CA GLU A 175 4.92 8.73 13.34
C GLU A 175 4.04 7.71 14.06
N GLY A 176 2.74 7.70 13.75
CA GLY A 176 1.80 6.72 14.29
C GLY A 176 1.52 6.91 15.79
N ASP A 177 1.71 8.11 16.34
CA ASP A 177 1.48 8.39 17.76
C ASP A 177 0.02 8.19 18.17
N PHE A 178 -0.92 8.34 17.23
CA PHE A 178 -2.33 8.06 17.45
C PHE A 178 -2.59 6.60 17.87
N LEU A 179 -1.69 5.66 17.59
CA LEU A 179 -1.84 4.26 17.96
C LEU A 179 -1.93 4.06 19.48
N ASN A 180 -1.29 4.93 20.27
CA ASN A 180 -1.35 4.92 21.73
C ASN A 180 -2.64 5.52 22.31
N ASP A 181 -3.49 6.11 21.50
CA ASP A 181 -4.79 6.64 21.94
C ASP A 181 -5.81 5.48 22.12
N SER A 182 -6.50 5.44 23.26
CA SER A 182 -7.48 4.38 23.54
C SER A 182 -8.75 4.52 22.69
N THR A 183 -9.04 5.72 22.21
CA THR A 183 -10.23 6.02 21.41
C THR A 183 -9.95 5.92 19.91
N ARG A 184 -8.88 6.57 19.45
CA ARG A 184 -8.51 6.68 18.03
C ARG A 184 -7.45 5.66 17.59
N GLY A 185 -6.73 5.05 18.54
CA GLY A 185 -5.71 4.02 18.31
C GLY A 185 -6.14 2.63 18.72
N ILE A 186 -5.15 1.81 18.99
CA ILE A 186 -5.31 0.38 19.31
C ILE A 186 -5.09 0.05 20.79
N LYS A 187 -4.76 1.04 21.63
CA LYS A 187 -4.56 0.82 23.07
C LYS A 187 -5.81 0.22 23.72
N GLY A 188 -5.65 -0.87 24.45
CA GLY A 188 -6.76 -1.61 25.07
C GLY A 188 -7.57 -2.48 24.10
N LYS A 189 -7.21 -2.55 22.83
CA LYS A 189 -7.85 -3.42 21.83
C LYS A 189 -7.11 -4.74 21.70
N LYS A 190 -7.78 -5.77 21.15
CA LYS A 190 -7.19 -7.07 20.84
C LYS A 190 -6.73 -7.17 19.39
N GLN A 191 -7.30 -6.35 18.53
CA GLN A 191 -7.12 -6.42 17.10
C GLN A 191 -6.50 -5.14 16.53
N PHE A 192 -5.77 -5.30 15.42
CA PHE A 192 -5.28 -4.21 14.61
C PHE A 192 -5.39 -4.57 13.13
N LYS A 193 -5.32 -3.57 12.27
CA LYS A 193 -5.20 -3.78 10.82
C LYS A 193 -3.87 -3.26 10.31
N LEU A 194 -3.38 -3.91 9.26
CA LEU A 194 -2.19 -3.54 8.51
C LEU A 194 -2.62 -3.19 7.09
N TYR A 195 -2.44 -1.95 6.71
CA TYR A 195 -2.76 -1.42 5.39
C TYR A 195 -1.49 -1.30 4.55
N LEU A 196 -1.50 -1.77 3.31
CA LEU A 196 -0.42 -1.62 2.36
C LEU A 196 -0.56 -0.33 1.55
N SER A 197 0.30 0.62 1.81
CA SER A 197 0.36 1.90 1.07
C SER A 197 0.95 1.74 -0.34
N THR A 198 1.80 0.74 -0.53
CA THR A 198 2.41 0.38 -1.81
C THR A 198 2.25 -1.11 -2.09
N PRO A 199 2.34 -1.56 -3.35
CA PRO A 199 2.30 -2.99 -3.64
C PRO A 199 3.38 -3.74 -2.89
N ALA A 200 3.10 -4.96 -2.46
CA ALA A 200 4.07 -5.81 -1.75
C ALA A 200 4.34 -7.11 -2.53
N ILE A 201 5.56 -7.61 -2.41
CA ILE A 201 5.99 -8.86 -3.03
C ILE A 201 6.41 -9.80 -1.90
N PHE A 202 5.64 -10.85 -1.68
CA PHE A 202 5.89 -11.84 -0.65
C PHE A 202 6.25 -13.19 -1.26
N ASN A 203 7.15 -13.93 -0.63
CA ASN A 203 7.50 -15.29 -1.05
C ASN A 203 6.31 -16.24 -0.93
N ASN A 204 5.45 -15.99 0.04
CA ASN A 204 4.25 -16.78 0.30
C ASN A 204 3.05 -16.38 -0.57
N GLY A 205 3.26 -15.50 -1.57
CA GLY A 205 2.23 -15.05 -2.49
C GLY A 205 1.37 -13.93 -1.92
N TRP A 206 0.25 -14.26 -1.24
CA TRP A 206 -0.72 -13.26 -0.81
C TRP A 206 -0.52 -12.77 0.64
N TYR A 207 0.18 -13.51 1.49
CA TYR A 207 0.39 -13.14 2.89
C TYR A 207 1.84 -12.77 3.19
N PRO A 208 2.07 -11.86 4.15
CA PRO A 208 3.41 -11.38 4.50
C PRO A 208 4.35 -12.46 4.98
N ASP A 209 5.64 -12.33 4.64
CA ASP A 209 6.69 -13.31 4.94
C ASP A 209 7.01 -13.47 6.44
N PHE A 210 6.54 -12.54 7.30
CA PHE A 210 6.67 -12.64 8.75
C PHE A 210 5.66 -13.58 9.40
N LEU A 211 4.71 -14.12 8.63
CA LEU A 211 3.72 -15.08 9.11
C LEU A 211 4.20 -16.51 8.88
N GLU A 212 4.01 -17.36 9.88
CA GLU A 212 4.27 -18.79 9.83
C GLU A 212 2.97 -19.57 9.98
N LEU A 213 2.86 -20.66 9.22
CA LEU A 213 1.71 -21.55 9.35
C LEU A 213 1.93 -22.50 10.53
N GLU A 214 1.18 -22.34 11.60
CA GLU A 214 1.18 -23.18 12.77
C GLU A 214 -0.25 -23.69 13.04
N ASN A 215 -0.44 -24.99 13.11
CA ASN A 215 -1.73 -25.60 13.42
C ASN A 215 -2.94 -25.02 12.65
N THR A 216 -2.78 -24.78 11.34
CA THR A 216 -3.79 -24.16 10.47
C THR A 216 -4.04 -22.65 10.66
N GLU A 217 -3.27 -21.98 11.50
CA GLU A 217 -3.32 -20.52 11.66
C GLU A 217 -2.02 -19.87 11.14
N LEU A 218 -2.13 -18.66 10.58
CA LEU A 218 -0.98 -17.86 10.20
C LEU A 218 -0.62 -16.93 11.36
N ILE A 219 0.50 -17.24 12.02
CA ILE A 219 0.94 -16.60 13.27
C ILE A 219 2.26 -15.87 13.04
N SER A 220 2.43 -14.72 13.67
CA SER A 220 3.69 -14.01 13.80
C SER A 220 4.15 -14.01 15.24
N LYS A 221 5.44 -14.31 15.44
CA LYS A 221 6.13 -14.17 16.73
C LYS A 221 7.30 -13.22 16.53
N LYS A 222 7.11 -11.97 16.92
CA LYS A 222 8.10 -10.90 16.66
C LYS A 222 8.39 -10.11 17.93
N ASP A 223 9.65 -10.08 18.35
CA ASP A 223 10.13 -9.30 19.51
C ASP A 223 9.27 -9.52 20.79
N GLY A 224 8.79 -10.76 21.02
CA GLY A 224 7.91 -11.09 22.15
C GLY A 224 6.42 -10.80 21.93
N LEU A 225 6.05 -10.23 20.78
CA LEU A 225 4.66 -10.01 20.41
C LEU A 225 4.16 -11.15 19.53
N GLU A 226 3.08 -11.80 19.95
CA GLU A 226 2.44 -12.87 19.18
C GLU A 226 1.03 -12.49 18.74
N PHE A 227 0.77 -12.63 17.44
CA PHE A 227 -0.52 -12.33 16.83
C PHE A 227 -0.78 -13.21 15.62
N LYS A 228 -2.05 -13.43 15.33
CA LYS A 228 -2.51 -14.25 14.21
C LYS A 228 -3.27 -13.43 13.17
N LEU A 229 -3.19 -13.87 11.92
CA LEU A 229 -4.01 -13.33 10.84
C LEU A 229 -5.46 -13.83 11.00
N VAL A 230 -6.40 -12.90 11.02
CA VAL A 230 -7.83 -13.19 11.10
C VAL A 230 -8.48 -13.16 9.73
N SER A 231 -8.20 -12.09 8.97
CA SER A 231 -8.80 -11.88 7.66
C SER A 231 -7.95 -10.96 6.79
N ALA A 232 -8.25 -10.90 5.50
CA ALA A 232 -7.59 -9.98 4.58
C ALA A 232 -8.54 -9.54 3.46
N SER A 233 -8.44 -8.27 3.06
CA SER A 233 -9.07 -7.74 1.87
C SER A 233 -7.99 -7.43 0.83
N ILE A 234 -7.96 -8.21 -0.23
CA ILE A 234 -6.90 -8.17 -1.25
C ILE A 234 -7.55 -8.26 -2.63
N ALA A 235 -7.26 -7.28 -3.48
CA ALA A 235 -7.69 -7.33 -4.87
C ALA A 235 -6.80 -8.26 -5.71
N LYS A 236 -7.15 -8.42 -6.99
CA LYS A 236 -6.39 -9.25 -7.93
C LYS A 236 -4.92 -8.85 -7.98
N SER A 237 -4.03 -9.85 -7.90
CA SER A 237 -2.57 -9.63 -7.96
C SER A 237 -2.16 -8.90 -9.24
N LYS A 238 -1.19 -8.00 -9.12
CA LYS A 238 -0.57 -7.29 -10.24
C LYS A 238 0.78 -7.90 -10.57
N ILE A 239 1.09 -8.02 -11.86
CA ILE A 239 2.39 -8.49 -12.32
C ILE A 239 3.35 -7.31 -12.36
N ILE A 240 4.46 -7.43 -11.66
CA ILE A 240 5.58 -6.48 -11.67
C ILE A 240 6.72 -7.06 -12.48
N SER A 241 7.23 -6.29 -13.41
CA SER A 241 8.37 -6.61 -14.23
C SER A 241 9.27 -5.37 -14.36
N GLY A 242 10.22 -5.37 -15.28
CA GLY A 242 11.06 -4.25 -15.57
C GLY A 242 12.24 -4.64 -16.45
N TRP A 243 13.13 -3.70 -16.69
CA TRP A 243 14.31 -3.90 -17.51
C TRP A 243 15.59 -3.90 -16.65
N ASN A 244 16.46 -4.88 -16.87
CA ASN A 244 17.78 -4.89 -16.27
C ASN A 244 18.78 -4.24 -17.26
N VAL A 245 19.10 -2.98 -16.99
CA VAL A 245 19.98 -2.20 -17.87
C VAL A 245 21.38 -2.81 -17.96
N ALA A 246 21.92 -3.34 -16.85
CA ALA A 246 23.26 -3.92 -16.80
C ALA A 246 23.37 -5.19 -17.64
N GLU A 247 22.34 -6.03 -17.62
CA GLU A 247 22.31 -7.29 -18.37
C GLU A 247 21.56 -7.17 -19.71
N ARG A 248 21.02 -5.99 -20.01
CA ARG A 248 20.26 -5.68 -21.23
C ARG A 248 19.14 -6.69 -21.53
N LYS A 249 18.43 -7.12 -20.48
CA LYS A 249 17.33 -8.08 -20.60
C LYS A 249 16.15 -7.73 -19.69
N PRO A 250 14.93 -8.22 -20.00
CA PRO A 250 13.80 -8.12 -19.08
C PRO A 250 14.12 -8.78 -17.73
N ARG A 251 13.57 -8.23 -16.67
CA ARG A 251 13.57 -8.86 -15.34
C ARG A 251 12.48 -9.92 -15.28
N ALA A 252 12.67 -10.93 -14.43
CA ALA A 252 11.61 -11.89 -14.15
C ALA A 252 10.32 -11.17 -13.68
N ALA A 253 9.20 -11.56 -14.24
CA ALA A 253 7.91 -11.09 -13.81
C ALA A 253 7.53 -11.73 -12.47
N VAL A 254 7.12 -10.92 -11.50
CA VAL A 254 6.70 -11.38 -10.17
C VAL A 254 5.28 -10.91 -9.88
N LYS A 255 4.51 -11.72 -9.16
CA LYS A 255 3.19 -11.32 -8.67
C LYS A 255 3.36 -10.46 -7.42
N SER A 256 2.59 -9.39 -7.33
CA SER A 256 2.52 -8.53 -6.15
C SER A 256 1.11 -8.48 -5.59
N VAL A 257 1.03 -8.34 -4.28
CA VAL A 257 -0.17 -7.91 -3.58
C VAL A 257 -0.38 -6.44 -3.89
N PRO A 258 -1.56 -6.00 -4.34
CA PRO A 258 -1.79 -4.62 -4.74
C PRO A 258 -1.77 -3.66 -3.54
N ALA A 259 -1.42 -2.41 -3.80
CA ALA A 259 -1.58 -1.33 -2.84
C ALA A 259 -3.07 -1.17 -2.48
N GLY A 260 -3.34 -0.72 -1.26
CA GLY A 260 -4.69 -0.67 -0.72
C GLY A 260 -5.11 -1.93 0.03
N SER A 261 -4.39 -3.06 -0.13
CA SER A 261 -4.71 -4.29 0.58
C SER A 261 -4.61 -4.12 2.10
N VAL A 262 -5.51 -4.78 2.82
CA VAL A 262 -5.65 -4.68 4.27
C VAL A 262 -5.66 -6.07 4.88
N TYR A 263 -4.86 -6.27 5.93
CA TYR A 263 -4.80 -7.49 6.72
C TYR A 263 -5.29 -7.19 8.13
N TYR A 264 -6.06 -8.10 8.71
CA TYR A 264 -6.62 -8.00 10.05
C TYR A 264 -5.94 -9.03 10.94
N PHE A 265 -5.44 -8.56 12.07
CA PHE A 265 -4.71 -9.37 13.03
C PHE A 265 -5.34 -9.30 14.41
N GLU A 266 -5.13 -10.34 15.20
CA GLU A 266 -5.55 -10.44 16.59
C GLU A 266 -4.39 -10.95 17.45
N LEU A 267 -4.20 -10.34 18.63
CA LEU A 267 -3.26 -10.87 19.63
C LEU A 267 -3.72 -12.25 20.09
N THR A 268 -2.77 -13.16 20.23
CA THR A 268 -3.05 -14.48 20.81
C THR A 268 -3.30 -14.39 22.32
N ASN A 269 -3.83 -15.46 22.93
CA ASN A 269 -4.05 -15.59 24.36
C ASN A 269 -5.03 -14.58 25.01
N GLY A 270 -5.88 -13.91 24.21
CA GLY A 270 -6.86 -12.96 24.72
C GLY A 270 -6.28 -11.64 25.25
N GLU A 271 -5.00 -11.40 25.00
CA GLU A 271 -4.31 -10.17 25.42
C GLU A 271 -4.86 -8.91 24.72
N VAL A 272 -4.53 -7.75 25.29
CA VAL A 272 -4.83 -6.44 24.71
C VAL A 272 -3.54 -5.64 24.49
N PHE A 273 -3.59 -4.67 23.57
CA PHE A 273 -2.47 -3.77 23.33
C PHE A 273 -2.28 -2.81 24.50
N ASP A 274 -1.14 -2.89 25.14
CA ASP A 274 -0.57 -1.88 26.03
C ASP A 274 0.45 -1.02 25.25
N GLU A 275 1.07 -0.07 25.90
CA GLU A 275 2.03 0.85 25.29
C GLU A 275 3.30 0.12 24.80
N GLU A 276 3.77 -0.89 25.53
CA GLU A 276 4.95 -1.66 25.15
C GLU A 276 4.68 -2.45 23.86
N LYS A 277 3.58 -3.20 23.79
CA LYS A 277 3.16 -3.94 22.60
C LYS A 277 2.94 -3.01 21.38
N ILE A 278 2.34 -1.83 21.60
CA ILE A 278 2.16 -0.83 20.55
C ILE A 278 3.51 -0.33 20.03
N ASN A 279 4.47 -0.08 20.90
CA ASN A 279 5.80 0.37 20.51
C ASN A 279 6.55 -0.72 19.71
N ILE A 280 6.43 -1.99 20.10
CA ILE A 280 6.99 -3.11 19.33
C ILE A 280 6.34 -3.17 17.94
N LEU A 281 5.02 -3.09 17.88
CA LEU A 281 4.28 -3.14 16.63
C LEU A 281 4.63 -1.95 15.72
N ARG A 282 4.67 -0.73 16.27
CA ARG A 282 5.04 0.50 15.56
C ARG A 282 6.46 0.42 15.00
N LYS A 283 7.42 0.00 15.80
CA LYS A 283 8.82 -0.16 15.40
C LYS A 283 8.98 -1.14 14.24
N ASN A 284 8.19 -2.21 14.23
CA ASN A 284 8.34 -3.28 13.25
C ASN A 284 7.52 -3.09 11.99
N PHE A 285 6.35 -2.50 12.07
CA PHE A 285 5.37 -2.55 10.98
C PHE A 285 4.83 -1.18 10.54
N HIS A 286 4.78 -0.15 11.43
CA HIS A 286 4.19 1.13 11.08
C HIS A 286 5.17 1.97 10.26
N PHE A 287 4.74 2.40 9.08
CA PHE A 287 5.53 3.10 8.09
C PHE A 287 6.87 2.38 7.80
N LYS A 288 6.79 1.08 7.69
CA LYS A 288 7.94 0.19 7.44
C LYS A 288 7.73 -0.60 6.17
N ASN A 289 8.85 -0.88 5.53
CA ASN A 289 8.89 -1.71 4.34
C ASN A 289 8.93 -3.20 4.75
N LEU A 290 7.88 -3.93 4.43
CA LEU A 290 7.79 -5.35 4.77
C LEU A 290 8.69 -6.23 3.91
N ASN A 291 9.05 -5.78 2.70
CA ASN A 291 9.92 -6.52 1.79
C ASN A 291 11.40 -6.56 2.22
N GLU A 292 11.80 -5.75 3.20
CA GLU A 292 13.19 -5.71 3.66
C GLU A 292 13.47 -6.58 4.89
N LYS A 293 12.42 -6.94 5.65
CA LYS A 293 12.65 -7.38 7.04
C LYS A 293 12.75 -8.87 7.24
N ASP A 294 11.89 -9.65 6.69
CA ASP A 294 11.76 -11.05 7.07
C ASP A 294 11.99 -11.97 5.87
N TYR A 295 13.25 -11.99 5.39
CA TYR A 295 13.63 -12.94 4.35
C TYR A 295 13.52 -14.37 4.86
N LYS A 296 12.66 -15.12 4.20
CA LYS A 296 12.60 -16.58 4.29
C LYS A 296 13.02 -17.16 2.93
N SER A 297 13.60 -18.34 2.94
CA SER A 297 13.90 -19.03 1.70
C SER A 297 12.63 -19.22 0.87
N GLY A 298 12.65 -18.76 -0.37
CA GLY A 298 11.51 -18.81 -1.29
C GLY A 298 11.95 -18.65 -2.74
N CYS A 299 11.01 -18.34 -3.63
CA CYS A 299 11.27 -18.18 -5.06
C CYS A 299 12.15 -16.95 -5.40
N LEU A 300 12.18 -15.94 -4.51
CA LEU A 300 13.04 -14.76 -4.64
C LEU A 300 14.21 -14.83 -3.67
N THR A 301 15.35 -14.32 -4.11
CA THR A 301 16.52 -14.19 -3.25
C THR A 301 16.37 -12.99 -2.32
N LYS A 302 17.10 -12.98 -1.19
CA LYS A 302 17.18 -11.81 -0.28
C LYS A 302 17.55 -10.52 -1.04
N LYS A 303 18.48 -10.62 -2.01
CA LYS A 303 18.92 -9.49 -2.84
C LYS A 303 17.79 -8.93 -3.68
N GLU A 304 16.93 -9.78 -4.24
CA GLU A 304 15.78 -9.37 -5.04
C GLU A 304 14.71 -8.70 -4.18
N LEU A 305 14.36 -9.28 -3.02
CA LEU A 305 13.41 -8.69 -2.08
C LEU A 305 13.91 -7.34 -1.55
N THR A 306 15.18 -7.25 -1.14
CA THR A 306 15.79 -5.98 -0.69
C THR A 306 15.73 -4.92 -1.78
N ARG A 307 15.89 -5.31 -3.05
CA ARG A 307 15.80 -4.37 -4.17
C ARG A 307 14.38 -3.85 -4.35
N TYR A 308 13.37 -4.70 -4.24
CA TYR A 308 11.98 -4.26 -4.28
C TYR A 308 11.65 -3.35 -3.10
N GLY A 309 12.12 -3.67 -1.90
CA GLY A 309 12.00 -2.81 -0.75
C GLY A 309 12.59 -1.43 -0.97
N LYS A 310 13.84 -1.35 -1.47
CA LYS A 310 14.50 -0.07 -1.82
C LYS A 310 13.77 0.70 -2.92
N ALA A 311 13.01 0.02 -3.78
CA ALA A 311 12.14 0.65 -4.78
C ALA A 311 10.77 1.08 -4.20
N GLY A 312 10.56 0.96 -2.88
CA GLY A 312 9.35 1.41 -2.20
C GLY A 312 8.22 0.38 -2.11
N PHE A 313 8.46 -0.88 -2.48
CA PHE A 313 7.47 -1.94 -2.34
C PHE A 313 7.31 -2.37 -0.89
N GLY A 314 6.07 -2.67 -0.49
CA GLY A 314 5.76 -3.24 0.82
C GLY A 314 5.64 -2.24 1.97
N LEU A 315 5.44 -0.96 1.68
CA LEU A 315 5.23 0.05 2.72
C LEU A 315 3.88 -0.15 3.40
N ALA A 316 3.92 -0.36 4.71
CA ALA A 316 2.75 -0.69 5.52
C ALA A 316 2.48 0.35 6.61
N LEU A 317 1.21 0.47 6.98
CA LEU A 317 0.71 1.33 8.05
C LEU A 317 -0.24 0.53 8.94
N ILE A 318 -0.17 0.79 10.24
CA ILE A 318 -1.05 0.15 11.23
C ILE A 318 -2.26 1.04 11.50
N GLY A 319 -3.41 0.42 11.69
CA GLY A 319 -4.62 1.12 12.07
C GLY A 319 -5.52 0.32 13.01
N LYS A 320 -6.47 1.01 13.59
CA LYS A 320 -7.53 0.46 14.44
C LYS A 320 -8.54 -0.30 13.58
N VAL A 321 -8.93 -1.47 14.02
CA VAL A 321 -10.10 -2.17 13.47
C VAL A 321 -11.35 -1.48 13.96
N LYS A 322 -12.31 -1.23 13.06
CA LYS A 322 -13.62 -0.70 13.44
C LYS A 322 -14.33 -1.76 14.27
N GLU A 323 -14.82 -1.36 15.43
CA GLU A 323 -15.72 -2.19 16.24
C GLU A 323 -17.10 -2.20 15.55
N ALA A 324 -17.71 -3.38 15.54
CA ALA A 324 -19.04 -3.60 14.97
C ALA A 324 -20.13 -2.89 15.78
#